data_6d8da61bc383be6a61c9295b1a5d86b8
#
_entry.id   6d8da61bc383be6a61c9295b1a5d86b8
#
_cell.length_a   1.000
_cell.length_b   1.000
_cell.length_c   1.000
_cell.angle_alpha   90.00
_cell.angle_beta   90.00
_cell.angle_gamma   90.00
#
_symmetry.space_group_name_H-M   'P 1'
#
loop_
_entity.id
_entity.type
_entity.pdbx_description
1 polymer ?
#
loop_
_entity_poly.entity_id
_entity_poly.type
_entity_poly.pdbx_seq_one_letter_code
_entity_poly.pdbx_strand_id
1 'polypeptide(L)'
;MVTAILFGVWSYTGYNAVILLAGLTAIPGDLSEAAEMEGATAWQSFRHITMPLLSPVIFFLVITGLIGTFQAFTHIYFMLSSTVNKSLHVGSIEIWRQISLGKFGYSSALAVILFVLIILLTVAQFSLFSRHQHFGD
;
A
#
# COMPACT_ATOMS: atom_id res chain seq x y z
N MET A 1 1.07 -4.52 19.84
CA MET A 1 0.44 -4.04 18.59
C MET A 1 1.05 -2.72 18.12
N VAL A 2 1.17 -1.69 18.96
CA VAL A 2 1.76 -0.39 18.60
C VAL A 2 3.17 -0.52 18.01
N THR A 3 4.03 -1.34 18.59
CA THR A 3 5.41 -1.58 18.13
C THR A 3 5.46 -2.16 16.71
N ALA A 4 4.54 -3.10 16.39
CA ALA A 4 4.47 -3.69 15.05
C ALA A 4 4.01 -2.67 14.01
N ILE A 5 3.09 -1.77 14.37
CA ILE A 5 2.64 -0.68 13.49
C ILE A 5 3.78 0.31 13.25
N LEU A 6 4.46 0.76 14.30
CA LEU A 6 5.59 1.69 14.19
C LEU A 6 6.73 1.10 13.35
N PHE A 7 7.05 -0.18 13.56
CA PHE A 7 8.05 -0.87 12.74
C PHE A 7 7.63 -0.95 11.27
N GLY A 8 6.37 -1.28 11.01
CA GLY A 8 5.82 -1.31 9.65
C GLY A 8 5.90 0.05 8.96
N VAL A 9 5.44 1.11 9.63
CA VAL A 9 5.54 2.49 9.10
C VAL A 9 6.98 2.85 8.80
N TRP A 10 7.90 2.63 9.73
CA TRP A 10 9.31 2.92 9.55
C TRP A 10 9.92 2.16 8.36
N SER A 11 9.63 0.85 8.26
CA SER A 11 10.18 -0.04 7.25
C SER A 11 9.73 0.30 5.83
N TYR A 12 8.45 0.68 5.67
CA TYR A 12 7.86 0.99 4.36
C TYR A 12 8.04 2.46 3.94
N THR A 13 8.30 3.36 4.88
CA THR A 13 8.43 4.79 4.57
C THR A 13 9.56 5.07 3.59
N GLY A 14 10.73 4.46 3.79
CA GLY A 14 11.89 4.67 2.91
C GLY A 14 11.62 4.17 1.48
N TYR A 15 11.07 2.98 1.35
CA TYR A 15 10.72 2.41 0.06
C TYR A 15 9.68 3.27 -0.70
N ASN A 16 8.61 3.65 -0.02
CA ASN A 16 7.56 4.48 -0.61
C ASN A 16 8.07 5.88 -0.96
N ALA A 17 8.95 6.46 -0.15
CA ALA A 17 9.55 7.77 -0.41
C ALA A 17 10.40 7.76 -1.69
N VAL A 18 11.19 6.71 -1.93
CA VAL A 18 12.01 6.59 -3.15
C VAL A 18 11.12 6.49 -4.40
N ILE A 19 10.05 5.70 -4.34
CA ILE A 19 9.11 5.56 -5.48
C ILE A 19 8.38 6.88 -5.75
N LEU A 20 7.93 7.58 -4.69
CA LEU A 20 7.29 8.89 -4.84
C LEU A 20 8.26 9.92 -5.40
N LEU A 21 9.52 9.91 -4.96
CA LEU A 21 10.55 10.80 -5.49
C LEU A 21 10.81 10.53 -6.98
N ALA A 22 10.90 9.25 -7.37
CA ALA A 22 11.03 8.87 -8.78
C ALA A 22 9.83 9.34 -9.61
N GLY A 23 8.60 9.22 -9.06
CA GLY A 23 7.40 9.76 -9.70
C GLY A 23 7.42 11.27 -9.85
N LEU A 24 7.90 11.99 -8.83
CA LEU A 24 8.03 13.45 -8.87
C LEU A 24 9.06 13.91 -9.90
N THR A 25 10.21 13.23 -10.00
CA THR A 25 11.25 13.57 -10.98
C THR A 25 10.85 13.25 -12.43
N ALA A 26 9.84 12.41 -12.64
CA ALA A 26 9.30 12.11 -13.96
C ALA A 26 8.33 13.20 -14.48
N ILE A 27 7.90 14.13 -13.63
CA ILE A 27 7.03 15.25 -14.02
C ILE A 27 7.89 16.31 -14.72
N PRO A 28 7.55 16.73 -15.96
CA PRO A 28 8.30 17.77 -16.67
C PRO A 28 8.25 19.09 -15.89
N GLY A 29 9.42 19.71 -15.67
CA GLY A 29 9.55 20.99 -14.98
C GLY A 29 8.82 22.14 -15.66
N ASP A 30 8.75 22.11 -16.98
CA ASP A 30 8.09 23.12 -17.82
C ASP A 30 6.64 23.38 -17.40
N LEU A 31 5.92 22.35 -16.90
CA LEU A 31 4.55 22.50 -16.41
C LEU A 31 4.47 23.38 -15.17
N SER A 32 5.44 23.26 -14.27
CA SER A 32 5.51 24.06 -13.06
C SER A 32 5.92 25.50 -13.38
N GLU A 33 6.88 25.67 -14.30
CA GLU A 33 7.33 26.99 -14.78
C GLU A 33 6.21 27.75 -15.51
N ALA A 34 5.46 27.05 -16.36
CA ALA A 34 4.30 27.64 -17.05
C ALA A 34 3.23 28.11 -16.05
N ALA A 35 2.93 27.30 -15.03
CA ALA A 35 1.98 27.69 -13.99
C ALA A 35 2.45 28.91 -13.18
N GLU A 36 3.74 29.01 -12.88
CA GLU A 36 4.31 30.18 -12.19
C GLU A 36 4.19 31.44 -13.06
N MET A 37 4.42 31.33 -14.38
CA MET A 37 4.24 32.45 -15.31
C MET A 37 2.79 32.93 -15.38
N GLU A 38 1.82 32.03 -15.17
CA GLU A 38 0.39 32.36 -15.07
C GLU A 38 -0.01 32.88 -13.66
N GLY A 39 0.92 32.99 -12.73
CA GLY A 39 0.68 33.52 -11.39
C GLY A 39 0.14 32.51 -10.40
N ALA A 40 0.23 31.21 -10.68
CA ALA A 40 -0.17 30.17 -9.74
C ALA A 40 0.73 30.15 -8.51
N THR A 41 0.16 30.02 -7.33
CA THR A 41 0.90 29.79 -6.10
C THR A 41 1.44 28.36 -6.06
N ALA A 42 2.52 28.12 -5.31
CA ALA A 42 3.11 26.77 -5.14
C ALA A 42 2.06 25.71 -4.69
N TRP A 43 1.08 26.10 -3.86
CA TRP A 43 0.00 25.21 -3.44
C TRP A 43 -0.98 24.89 -4.58
N GLN A 44 -1.26 25.86 -5.44
CA GLN A 44 -2.11 25.64 -6.61
C GLN A 44 -1.42 24.73 -7.62
N SER A 45 -0.13 24.95 -7.90
CA SER A 45 0.68 24.09 -8.76
C SER A 45 0.74 22.66 -8.19
N PHE A 46 1.01 22.50 -6.90
CA PHE A 46 1.02 21.19 -6.25
C PHE A 46 -0.32 20.45 -6.39
N ARG A 47 -1.43 21.14 -6.12
CA ARG A 47 -2.76 20.51 -6.10
C ARG A 47 -3.32 20.20 -7.50
N HIS A 48 -3.05 21.05 -8.48
CA HIS A 48 -3.67 20.94 -9.81
C HIS A 48 -2.75 20.32 -10.87
N ILE A 49 -1.44 20.31 -10.66
CA ILE A 49 -0.46 19.72 -11.59
C ILE A 49 0.21 18.51 -10.96
N THR A 50 0.93 18.70 -9.87
CA THR A 50 1.75 17.63 -9.28
C THR A 50 0.92 16.46 -8.77
N MET A 51 -0.14 16.71 -8.00
CA MET A 51 -0.98 15.64 -7.42
C MET A 51 -1.71 14.80 -8.48
N PRO A 52 -2.36 15.36 -9.49
CA PRO A 52 -2.96 14.58 -10.56
C PRO A 52 -1.96 13.74 -11.34
N LEU A 53 -0.80 14.31 -11.69
CA LEU A 53 0.25 13.59 -12.42
C LEU A 53 0.92 12.49 -11.57
N LEU A 54 0.98 12.69 -10.25
CA LEU A 54 1.54 11.71 -9.32
C LEU A 54 0.50 10.62 -8.93
N SER A 55 -0.77 10.84 -9.22
CA SER A 55 -1.86 9.95 -8.80
C SER A 55 -1.69 8.48 -9.22
N PRO A 56 -1.15 8.13 -10.42
CA PRO A 56 -0.90 6.74 -10.78
C PRO A 56 0.15 6.07 -9.88
N VAL A 57 1.18 6.82 -9.48
CA VAL A 57 2.23 6.34 -8.57
C VAL A 57 1.68 6.13 -7.17
N ILE A 58 0.88 7.08 -6.68
CA ILE A 58 0.19 6.95 -5.38
C ILE A 58 -0.74 5.74 -5.40
N PHE A 59 -1.49 5.55 -6.47
CA PHE A 59 -2.39 4.41 -6.63
C PHE A 59 -1.63 3.08 -6.60
N PHE A 60 -0.51 2.98 -7.31
CA PHE A 60 0.37 1.82 -7.27
C PHE A 60 0.86 1.52 -5.84
N LEU A 61 1.29 2.55 -5.10
CA LEU A 61 1.75 2.39 -3.71
C LEU A 61 0.62 1.97 -2.76
N VAL A 62 -0.59 2.46 -2.96
CA VAL A 62 -1.75 2.06 -2.16
C VAL A 62 -2.11 0.60 -2.39
N ILE A 63 -2.10 0.12 -3.65
CA ILE A 63 -2.37 -1.29 -3.98
C ILE A 63 -1.28 -2.18 -3.39
N THR A 64 -0.01 -1.89 -3.67
CA THR A 64 1.11 -2.71 -3.20
C THR A 64 1.22 -2.71 -1.69
N GLY A 65 0.96 -1.57 -1.04
CA GLY A 65 0.90 -1.44 0.41
C GLY A 65 -0.24 -2.26 1.03
N LEU A 66 -1.42 -2.26 0.40
CA LEU A 66 -2.55 -3.07 0.85
C LEU A 66 -2.21 -4.56 0.76
N ILE A 67 -1.72 -5.03 -0.37
CA ILE A 67 -1.30 -6.42 -0.56
C ILE A 67 -0.23 -6.79 0.48
N GLY A 68 0.79 -5.94 0.66
CA GLY A 68 1.87 -6.16 1.61
C GLY A 68 1.38 -6.23 3.06
N THR A 69 0.39 -5.44 3.43
CA THR A 69 -0.20 -5.46 4.78
C THR A 69 -0.90 -6.80 5.08
N PHE A 70 -1.65 -7.34 4.12
CA PHE A 70 -2.31 -8.65 4.29
C PHE A 70 -1.31 -9.82 4.27
N GLN A 71 -0.19 -9.67 3.56
CA GLN A 71 0.88 -10.66 3.48
C GLN A 71 1.96 -10.47 4.55
N ALA A 72 1.80 -9.49 5.45
CA ALA A 72 2.79 -9.19 6.51
C ALA A 72 2.91 -10.39 7.47
N PHE A 73 3.87 -11.27 7.18
CA PHE A 73 4.16 -12.46 7.98
C PHE A 73 5.47 -12.30 8.75
N THR A 74 6.54 -11.99 8.05
CA THR A 74 7.91 -12.08 8.57
C THR A 74 8.12 -11.22 9.82
N HIS A 75 7.75 -9.95 9.75
CA HIS A 75 7.96 -9.02 10.87
C HIS A 75 7.12 -9.38 12.09
N ILE A 76 5.85 -9.75 11.85
CA ILE A 76 4.91 -10.09 12.90
C ILE A 76 5.29 -11.43 13.53
N TYR A 77 5.75 -12.40 12.74
CA TYR A 77 6.20 -13.69 13.23
C TYR A 77 7.39 -13.58 14.19
N PHE A 78 8.42 -12.82 13.80
CA PHE A 78 9.58 -12.60 14.68
C PHE A 78 9.23 -11.82 15.95
N MET A 79 8.30 -10.89 15.87
CA MET A 79 7.80 -10.17 17.05
C MET A 79 6.93 -11.05 17.96
N LEU A 80 6.21 -12.03 17.40
CA LEU A 80 5.35 -12.93 18.14
C LEU A 80 6.16 -14.00 18.90
N SER A 81 7.32 -14.41 18.37
CA SER A 81 8.18 -15.42 18.98
C SER A 81 8.72 -14.99 20.35
N SER A 82 8.73 -13.71 20.65
CA SER A 82 9.22 -13.15 21.92
C SER A 82 8.14 -12.93 22.98
N THR A 83 6.87 -12.96 22.63
CA THR A 83 5.76 -12.73 23.58
C THR A 83 4.48 -13.43 23.11
N VAL A 84 3.91 -14.31 23.95
CA VAL A 84 2.63 -14.99 23.71
C VAL A 84 1.47 -13.98 23.88
N ASN A 85 1.42 -12.99 23.01
CA ASN A 85 0.34 -12.01 23.02
C ASN A 85 -0.71 -12.39 21.96
N LYS A 86 -1.89 -12.83 22.43
CA LYS A 86 -3.06 -13.17 21.60
C LYS A 86 -3.57 -12.01 20.71
N SER A 87 -3.01 -10.82 20.87
CA SER A 87 -3.44 -9.60 20.17
C SER A 87 -2.85 -9.42 18.76
N LEU A 88 -1.96 -10.30 18.32
CA LEU A 88 -1.27 -10.21 17.01
C LEU A 88 -1.72 -11.33 16.04
N HIS A 89 -2.98 -11.73 16.11
CA HIS A 89 -3.54 -12.69 15.13
C HIS A 89 -3.77 -12.00 13.79
N VAL A 90 -2.83 -12.16 12.88
CA VAL A 90 -2.96 -11.77 11.47
C VAL A 90 -3.22 -13.02 10.64
N GLY A 91 -3.99 -12.91 9.55
CA GLY A 91 -4.39 -14.05 8.74
C GLY A 91 -3.22 -14.93 8.27
N SER A 92 -2.09 -14.32 7.87
CA SER A 92 -0.88 -15.02 7.44
C SER A 92 -0.25 -15.86 8.57
N ILE A 93 -0.27 -15.39 9.81
CA ILE A 93 0.25 -16.11 10.98
C ILE A 93 -0.65 -17.30 11.32
N GLU A 94 -1.97 -17.15 11.22
CA GLU A 94 -2.89 -18.25 11.48
C GLU A 94 -2.74 -19.35 10.43
N ILE A 95 -2.57 -19.01 9.16
CA ILE A 95 -2.27 -19.99 8.09
C ILE A 95 -1.02 -20.78 8.45
N TRP A 96 0.07 -20.12 8.80
CA TRP A 96 1.32 -20.77 9.16
C TRP A 96 1.18 -21.67 10.41
N ARG A 97 0.46 -21.20 11.43
CA ARG A 97 0.19 -21.98 12.63
C ARG A 97 -0.57 -23.28 12.34
N GLN A 98 -1.58 -23.24 11.45
CA GLN A 98 -2.33 -24.43 11.08
C GLN A 98 -1.49 -25.41 10.24
N ILE A 99 -0.57 -24.90 9.40
CA ILE A 99 0.43 -25.73 8.70
C ILE A 99 1.33 -26.44 9.72
N SER A 100 1.84 -25.73 10.70
CA SER A 100 2.71 -26.28 11.75
C SER A 100 2.01 -27.36 12.62
N LEU A 101 0.68 -27.29 12.73
CA LEU A 101 -0.16 -28.28 13.38
C LEU A 101 -0.55 -29.47 12.48
N GLY A 102 -0.04 -29.53 11.23
CA GLY A 102 -0.36 -30.57 10.26
C GLY A 102 -1.76 -30.46 9.65
N LYS A 103 -2.50 -29.36 9.89
CA LYS A 103 -3.87 -29.16 9.38
C LYS A 103 -3.84 -28.51 7.99
N PHE A 104 -3.26 -29.22 7.00
CA PHE A 104 -3.06 -28.68 5.66
C PHE A 104 -4.36 -28.27 4.94
N GLY A 105 -5.42 -29.06 5.06
CA GLY A 105 -6.71 -28.72 4.43
C GLY A 105 -7.31 -27.41 4.97
N TYR A 106 -7.24 -27.20 6.29
CA TYR A 106 -7.75 -25.99 6.91
C TYR A 106 -6.88 -24.76 6.57
N SER A 107 -5.56 -24.91 6.59
CA SER A 107 -4.65 -23.83 6.22
C SER A 107 -4.78 -23.40 4.75
N SER A 108 -5.00 -24.38 3.85
CA SER A 108 -5.25 -24.10 2.43
C SER A 108 -6.55 -23.34 2.24
N ALA A 109 -7.61 -23.71 2.95
CA ALA A 109 -8.89 -22.98 2.89
C ALA A 109 -8.73 -21.53 3.38
N LEU A 110 -8.02 -21.30 4.47
CA LEU A 110 -7.73 -19.95 4.96
C LEU A 110 -6.91 -19.12 3.95
N ALA A 111 -5.91 -19.75 3.30
CA ALA A 111 -5.10 -19.09 2.27
C ALA A 111 -5.94 -18.66 1.06
N VAL A 112 -6.87 -19.52 0.60
CA VAL A 112 -7.79 -19.19 -0.50
C VAL A 112 -8.73 -18.05 -0.10
N ILE A 113 -9.29 -18.07 1.12
CA ILE A 113 -10.15 -16.99 1.62
C ILE A 113 -9.39 -15.67 1.64
N LEU A 114 -8.16 -15.66 2.17
CA LEU A 114 -7.32 -14.46 2.21
C LEU A 114 -6.98 -13.96 0.80
N PHE A 115 -6.68 -14.86 -0.13
CA PHE A 115 -6.42 -14.53 -1.52
C PHE A 115 -7.63 -13.88 -2.20
N VAL A 116 -8.82 -14.46 -2.06
CA VAL A 116 -10.06 -13.92 -2.61
C VAL A 116 -10.36 -12.53 -2.01
N LEU A 117 -10.16 -12.37 -0.71
CA LEU A 117 -10.34 -11.08 -0.04
C LEU A 117 -9.42 -10.00 -0.59
N ILE A 118 -8.14 -10.32 -0.79
CA ILE A 118 -7.16 -9.38 -1.38
C ILE A 118 -7.57 -9.01 -2.81
N ILE A 119 -7.99 -9.97 -3.63
CA ILE A 119 -8.48 -9.70 -4.99
C ILE A 119 -9.68 -8.76 -4.96
N LEU A 120 -10.68 -9.04 -4.13
CA LEU A 120 -11.88 -8.21 -4.04
C LEU A 120 -11.54 -6.77 -3.63
N LEU A 121 -10.66 -6.59 -2.65
CA LEU A 121 -10.20 -5.27 -2.23
C LEU A 121 -9.42 -4.55 -3.34
N THR A 122 -8.55 -5.25 -4.05
CA THR A 122 -7.78 -4.69 -5.16
C THR A 122 -8.70 -4.26 -6.31
N VAL A 123 -9.67 -5.10 -6.69
CA VAL A 123 -10.67 -4.77 -7.71
C VAL A 123 -11.52 -3.57 -7.29
N ALA A 124 -11.93 -3.52 -6.02
CA ALA A 124 -12.68 -2.38 -5.48
C ALA A 124 -11.86 -1.07 -5.57
N GLN A 125 -10.56 -1.12 -5.23
CA GLN A 125 -9.66 0.03 -5.38
C GLN A 125 -9.53 0.48 -6.84
N PHE A 126 -9.36 -0.46 -7.78
CA PHE A 126 -9.33 -0.15 -9.21
C PHE A 126 -10.62 0.52 -9.68
N SER A 127 -11.76 0.01 -9.28
CA SER A 127 -13.07 0.57 -9.64
C SER A 127 -13.27 1.98 -9.10
N LEU A 128 -12.83 2.25 -7.87
CA LEU A 128 -12.91 3.58 -7.26
C LEU A 128 -11.96 4.56 -7.93
N PHE A 129 -10.74 4.13 -8.26
CA PHE A 129 -9.73 4.98 -8.88
C PHE A 129 -10.08 5.32 -10.34
N SER A 130 -10.55 4.34 -11.12
CA SER A 130 -10.98 4.54 -12.50
C SER A 130 -12.11 5.57 -12.64
N ARG A 131 -12.97 5.71 -11.64
CA ARG A 131 -14.03 6.73 -11.63
C ARG A 131 -13.51 8.16 -11.43
N HIS A 132 -12.32 8.32 -10.84
CA HIS A 132 -11.71 9.64 -10.59
C HIS A 132 -10.76 10.10 -11.70
N GLN A 133 -10.34 9.20 -12.56
CA GLN A 133 -9.53 9.52 -13.73
C GLN A 133 -10.39 9.54 -14.99
N HIS A 134 -11.33 10.47 -15.06
CA HIS A 134 -11.81 10.94 -16.36
C HIS A 134 -10.69 11.83 -16.91
N PHE A 135 -9.77 11.23 -17.66
CA PHE A 135 -8.98 11.98 -18.60
C PHE A 135 -9.98 12.55 -19.61
N GLY A 136 -10.22 13.87 -19.55
CA GLY A 136 -10.98 14.56 -20.56
C GLY A 136 -10.28 14.36 -21.90
N ASP A 137 -11.01 13.76 -22.83
CA ASP A 137 -10.77 13.87 -24.26
C ASP A 137 -10.95 15.33 -24.69
#